data_296f67806bdd55989a1df665b7edda5d
#
_entry.id   296f67806bdd55989a1df665b7edda5d
#
_cell.length_a   1.000
_cell.length_b   1.000
_cell.length_c   1.000
_cell.angle_alpha   90.00
_cell.angle_beta   90.00
_cell.angle_gamma   90.00
#
_symmetry.space_group_name_H-M   'P 1'
#
loop_
_entity.id
_entity.type
_entity.pdbx_description
1 polymer ?
#
loop_
_entity_poly.entity_id
_entity_poly.type
_entity_poly.pdbx_seq_one_letter_code
_entity_poly.pdbx_strand_id
1 'polypeptide(L)'
;MQGPAVEDVQARLTRLGYTIDAAELEAQEFGPATAKAVQEFRANMQLDAGDTVDTACWSALVDASYALGDRTLYLRLPNFHGADVMELQHALNTLGFSCGRADGSFGPHTEAALQQFQENVGLFADGMAFQDTFNYIHRL
;
A
#
# COMPACT_ATOMS: atom_id res chain seq x y z
N MET A 1 15.08 21.23 -5.68
CA MET A 1 13.89 20.77 -6.40
C MET A 1 12.66 21.35 -5.77
N GLN A 2 11.80 21.94 -6.54
CA GLN A 2 10.56 22.59 -6.07
C GLN A 2 9.42 22.31 -7.05
N GLY A 3 8.17 22.49 -6.57
CA GLY A 3 7.01 22.53 -7.42
C GLY A 3 6.00 21.41 -7.15
N PRO A 4 5.00 21.23 -8.04
CA PRO A 4 3.88 20.31 -7.81
C PRO A 4 4.30 18.86 -7.58
N ALA A 5 5.35 18.39 -8.24
CA ALA A 5 5.84 17.02 -8.04
C ALA A 5 6.37 16.81 -6.63
N VAL A 6 7.05 17.81 -6.06
CA VAL A 6 7.55 17.77 -4.69
C VAL A 6 6.38 17.77 -3.71
N GLU A 7 5.38 18.62 -3.95
CA GLU A 7 4.17 18.69 -3.13
C GLU A 7 3.48 17.33 -3.05
N ASP A 8 3.36 16.65 -4.19
CA ASP A 8 2.71 15.34 -4.25
C ASP A 8 3.47 14.29 -3.43
N VAL A 9 4.79 14.25 -3.56
CA VAL A 9 5.65 13.36 -2.76
C VAL A 9 5.49 13.66 -1.27
N GLN A 10 5.55 14.92 -0.89
CA GLN A 10 5.39 15.34 0.51
C GLN A 10 4.03 14.96 1.07
N ALA A 11 2.96 15.17 0.30
CA ALA A 11 1.60 14.82 0.71
C ALA A 11 1.46 13.32 0.95
N ARG A 12 2.02 12.50 0.06
CA ARG A 12 1.96 11.03 0.18
C ARG A 12 2.75 10.55 1.39
N LEU A 13 3.95 11.07 1.61
CA LEU A 13 4.78 10.72 2.76
C LEU A 13 4.10 11.12 4.07
N THR A 14 3.54 12.32 4.14
CA THR A 14 2.82 12.80 5.32
C THR A 14 1.63 11.90 5.64
N ARG A 15 0.87 11.51 4.62
CA ARG A 15 -0.27 10.61 4.78
C ARG A 15 0.14 9.25 5.32
N LEU A 16 1.33 8.78 4.97
CA LEU A 16 1.88 7.52 5.45
C LEU A 16 2.49 7.61 6.85
N GLY A 17 2.48 8.79 7.46
CA GLY A 17 2.94 8.98 8.83
C GLY A 17 4.38 9.50 8.96
N TYR A 18 5.03 9.85 7.86
CA TYR A 18 6.36 10.44 7.91
C TYR A 18 6.24 11.93 8.21
N THR A 19 7.10 12.43 9.10
CA THR A 19 7.07 13.84 9.51
C THR A 19 7.96 14.69 8.61
N ILE A 20 7.39 15.75 8.04
CA ILE A 20 8.12 16.71 7.23
C ILE A 20 7.91 18.11 7.82
N ASP A 21 8.98 18.89 7.90
CA ASP A 21 8.96 20.24 8.44
C ASP A 21 7.92 21.10 7.70
N ALA A 22 7.08 21.83 8.45
CA ALA A 22 6.02 22.65 7.89
C ALA A 22 6.56 23.72 6.93
N ALA A 23 7.75 24.25 7.17
CA ALA A 23 8.37 25.22 6.29
C ALA A 23 8.67 24.66 4.91
N GLU A 24 9.12 23.38 4.85
CA GLU A 24 9.36 22.71 3.57
C GLU A 24 8.04 22.41 2.86
N LEU A 25 7.00 22.04 3.60
CA LEU A 25 5.68 21.78 3.02
C LEU A 25 5.09 23.03 2.39
N GLU A 26 5.15 24.16 3.10
CA GLU A 26 4.64 25.43 2.61
C GLU A 26 5.40 25.94 1.39
N ALA A 27 6.72 25.77 1.38
CA ALA A 27 7.57 26.18 0.26
C ALA A 27 7.52 25.20 -0.92
N GLN A 28 6.95 24.02 -0.72
CA GLN A 28 6.97 22.92 -1.70
C GLN A 28 8.41 22.63 -2.14
N GLU A 29 9.33 22.64 -1.18
CA GLU A 29 10.76 22.52 -1.41
C GLU A 29 11.25 21.17 -0.90
N PHE A 30 12.04 20.46 -1.72
CA PHE A 30 12.68 19.21 -1.34
C PHE A 30 13.92 19.50 -0.52
N GLY A 31 13.73 19.71 0.78
CA GLY A 31 14.78 20.03 1.72
C GLY A 31 15.21 18.84 2.57
N PRO A 32 15.99 19.11 3.65
CA PRO A 32 16.52 18.03 4.50
C PRO A 32 15.45 17.15 5.14
N ALA A 33 14.34 17.72 5.57
CA ALA A 33 13.26 16.94 6.20
C ALA A 33 12.57 16.00 5.21
N THR A 34 12.31 16.48 3.99
CA THR A 34 11.75 15.67 2.91
C THR A 34 12.73 14.55 2.52
N ALA A 35 14.02 14.89 2.38
CA ALA A 35 15.05 13.90 2.07
C ALA A 35 15.11 12.80 3.12
N LYS A 36 15.05 13.16 4.40
CA LYS A 36 15.04 12.19 5.50
C LYS A 36 13.83 11.27 5.42
N ALA A 37 12.65 11.82 5.15
CA ALA A 37 11.43 11.04 5.02
C ALA A 37 11.52 10.05 3.86
N VAL A 38 12.09 10.46 2.72
CA VAL A 38 12.32 9.58 1.57
C VAL A 38 13.30 8.47 1.94
N GLN A 39 14.39 8.79 2.65
CA GLN A 39 15.35 7.79 3.11
C GLN A 39 14.68 6.75 4.00
N GLU A 40 13.88 7.17 4.96
CA GLU A 40 13.15 6.26 5.85
C GLU A 40 12.16 5.40 5.07
N PHE A 41 11.42 6.00 4.14
CA PHE A 41 10.46 5.27 3.29
C PHE A 41 11.16 4.22 2.44
N ARG A 42 12.28 4.59 1.80
CA ARG A 42 13.04 3.65 0.98
C ARG A 42 13.55 2.46 1.81
N ALA A 43 14.04 2.72 3.02
CA ALA A 43 14.49 1.68 3.92
C ALA A 43 13.33 0.75 4.33
N ASN A 44 12.16 1.31 4.63
CA ASN A 44 10.98 0.53 4.99
C ASN A 44 10.44 -0.32 3.84
N MET A 45 10.62 0.14 2.61
CA MET A 45 10.18 -0.58 1.39
C MET A 45 11.28 -1.49 0.82
N GLN A 46 12.42 -1.61 1.52
CA GLN A 46 13.55 -2.43 1.09
C GLN A 46 14.11 -1.99 -0.28
N LEU A 47 14.06 -0.70 -0.55
CA LEU A 47 14.68 -0.10 -1.71
C LEU A 47 16.13 0.27 -1.39
N ASP A 48 16.92 0.53 -2.42
CA ASP A 48 18.31 0.94 -2.26
C ASP A 48 18.38 2.22 -1.41
N ALA A 49 19.44 2.35 -0.61
CA ALA A 49 19.64 3.52 0.25
C ALA A 49 19.75 4.80 -0.59
N GLY A 50 19.15 5.87 -0.08
CA GLY A 50 19.22 7.16 -0.75
C GLY A 50 18.01 8.04 -0.44
N ASP A 51 18.02 9.23 -0.99
CA ASP A 51 16.98 10.22 -0.81
C ASP A 51 16.35 10.66 -2.14
N THR A 52 16.59 9.90 -3.20
CA THR A 52 16.06 10.18 -4.53
C THR A 52 14.70 9.50 -4.71
N VAL A 53 13.76 10.21 -5.31
CA VAL A 53 12.47 9.65 -5.72
C VAL A 53 12.60 9.26 -7.19
N ASP A 54 13.12 8.05 -7.39
CA ASP A 54 13.20 7.45 -8.73
C ASP A 54 11.90 6.72 -9.07
N THR A 55 11.85 6.06 -10.22
CA THR A 55 10.66 5.34 -10.67
C THR A 55 10.23 4.26 -9.67
N ALA A 56 11.18 3.53 -9.10
CA ALA A 56 10.88 2.49 -8.11
C ALA A 56 10.29 3.08 -6.84
N CYS A 57 10.86 4.17 -6.34
CA CYS A 57 10.37 4.87 -5.15
C CYS A 57 8.99 5.47 -5.39
N TRP A 58 8.79 6.11 -6.54
CA TRP A 58 7.49 6.69 -6.92
C TRP A 58 6.41 5.62 -6.99
N SER A 59 6.70 4.48 -7.64
CA SER A 59 5.76 3.36 -7.74
C SER A 59 5.38 2.84 -6.36
N ALA A 60 6.35 2.71 -5.45
CA ALA A 60 6.09 2.27 -4.08
C ALA A 60 5.23 3.28 -3.31
N LEU A 61 5.45 4.59 -3.49
CA LEU A 61 4.63 5.64 -2.88
C LEU A 61 3.18 5.58 -3.37
N VAL A 62 2.99 5.40 -4.67
CA VAL A 62 1.65 5.27 -5.25
C VAL A 62 0.95 4.04 -4.71
N ASP A 63 1.61 2.89 -4.70
CA ASP A 63 1.04 1.64 -4.19
C ASP A 63 0.69 1.75 -2.70
N ALA A 64 1.55 2.37 -1.90
CA ALA A 64 1.32 2.54 -0.47
C ALA A 64 0.17 3.51 -0.16
N SER A 65 -0.20 4.36 -1.12
CA SER A 65 -1.27 5.35 -0.96
C SER A 65 -2.67 4.78 -1.15
N TYR A 66 -2.80 3.58 -1.71
CA TYR A 66 -4.11 2.96 -1.91
C TYR A 66 -4.71 2.49 -0.59
N ALA A 67 -5.99 2.78 -0.40
CA ALA A 67 -6.78 2.19 0.68
C ALA A 67 -7.54 0.97 0.14
N LEU A 68 -7.92 0.06 1.04
CA LEU A 68 -8.71 -1.11 0.65
C LEU A 68 -10.03 -0.66 0.05
N GLY A 69 -10.29 -1.09 -1.18
CA GLY A 69 -11.47 -0.71 -1.95
C GLY A 69 -11.18 0.26 -3.09
N ASP A 70 -9.99 0.87 -3.12
CA ASP A 70 -9.63 1.83 -4.17
C ASP A 70 -9.36 1.13 -5.51
N ARG A 71 -8.94 -0.11 -5.46
CA ARG A 71 -8.65 -0.91 -6.67
C ARG A 71 -8.99 -2.37 -6.43
N THR A 72 -9.26 -3.09 -7.52
CA THR A 72 -9.45 -4.54 -7.49
C THR A 72 -8.11 -5.22 -7.27
N LEU A 73 -8.08 -6.18 -6.33
CA LEU A 73 -6.86 -6.93 -6.03
C LEU A 73 -7.01 -8.38 -6.48
N TYR A 74 -5.99 -8.89 -7.16
CA TYR A 74 -5.95 -10.28 -7.64
C TYR A 74 -4.51 -10.71 -7.88
N LEU A 75 -4.30 -12.01 -8.08
CA LEU A 75 -2.97 -12.53 -8.38
C LEU A 75 -2.56 -12.17 -9.81
N ARG A 76 -1.47 -11.44 -9.93
CA ARG A 76 -0.88 -11.05 -11.21
C ARG A 76 0.65 -10.99 -11.09
N LEU A 77 1.35 -10.86 -12.21
CA LEU A 77 2.79 -10.64 -12.24
C LEU A 77 3.09 -9.35 -13.01
N PRO A 78 3.85 -8.40 -12.40
CA PRO A 78 4.32 -8.42 -11.01
C PRO A 78 3.16 -8.30 -10.01
N ASN A 79 3.35 -8.86 -8.81
CA ASN A 79 2.30 -8.87 -7.78
C ASN A 79 1.87 -7.46 -7.39
N PHE A 80 0.59 -7.28 -7.06
CA PHE A 80 0.14 -6.06 -6.39
C PHE A 80 0.85 -5.88 -5.06
N HIS A 81 1.26 -4.65 -4.78
CA HIS A 81 1.88 -4.27 -3.51
C HIS A 81 1.17 -3.05 -2.94
N GLY A 82 1.13 -2.93 -1.64
CA GLY A 82 0.67 -1.71 -1.02
C GLY A 82 -0.02 -1.91 0.30
N ALA A 83 -0.44 -0.79 0.91
CA ALA A 83 -1.16 -0.78 2.17
C ALA A 83 -2.52 -1.47 2.07
N ASP A 84 -3.19 -1.35 0.92
CA ASP A 84 -4.48 -2.00 0.67
C ASP A 84 -4.35 -3.53 0.68
N VAL A 85 -3.28 -4.06 0.08
CA VAL A 85 -3.01 -5.50 0.12
C VAL A 85 -2.75 -5.95 1.55
N MET A 86 -1.97 -5.19 2.30
CA MET A 86 -1.68 -5.50 3.71
C MET A 86 -2.96 -5.49 4.55
N GLU A 87 -3.85 -4.52 4.35
CA GLU A 87 -5.14 -4.48 5.03
C GLU A 87 -5.98 -5.71 4.73
N LEU A 88 -6.03 -6.12 3.47
CA LEU A 88 -6.73 -7.34 3.05
C LEU A 88 -6.15 -8.57 3.76
N GLN A 89 -4.82 -8.68 3.78
CA GLN A 89 -4.15 -9.81 4.44
C GLN A 89 -4.42 -9.84 5.94
N HIS A 90 -4.37 -8.69 6.62
CA HIS A 90 -4.72 -8.62 8.04
C HIS A 90 -6.17 -9.03 8.29
N ALA A 91 -7.10 -8.57 7.46
CA ALA A 91 -8.51 -8.93 7.60
C ALA A 91 -8.70 -10.44 7.43
N LEU A 92 -8.09 -11.04 6.42
CA LEU A 92 -8.18 -12.49 6.17
C LEU A 92 -7.60 -13.28 7.34
N ASN A 93 -6.43 -12.91 7.84
CA ASN A 93 -5.81 -13.57 8.99
C ASN A 93 -6.66 -13.44 10.24
N THR A 94 -7.24 -12.28 10.50
CA THR A 94 -8.10 -12.03 11.66
C THR A 94 -9.36 -12.88 11.61
N LEU A 95 -9.90 -13.11 10.40
CA LEU A 95 -11.10 -13.92 10.20
C LEU A 95 -10.83 -15.43 10.20
N GLY A 96 -9.56 -15.83 10.30
CA GLY A 96 -9.17 -17.24 10.34
C GLY A 96 -8.80 -17.83 8.99
N PHE A 97 -8.73 -17.03 7.94
CA PHE A 97 -8.31 -17.46 6.61
C PHE A 97 -6.84 -17.07 6.42
N SER A 98 -5.95 -17.91 6.93
CA SER A 98 -4.52 -17.59 6.96
C SER A 98 -3.93 -17.46 5.56
N CYS A 99 -3.38 -16.29 5.26
CA CYS A 99 -2.63 -16.02 4.03
C CYS A 99 -1.12 -15.94 4.30
N GLY A 100 -0.69 -16.33 5.49
CA GLY A 100 0.67 -16.21 5.92
C GLY A 100 0.96 -14.81 6.45
N ARG A 101 2.21 -14.36 6.30
CA ARG A 101 2.61 -13.04 6.77
C ARG A 101 1.93 -11.95 5.94
N ALA A 102 1.40 -10.93 6.61
CA ALA A 102 0.83 -9.75 5.95
C ALA A 102 1.97 -8.84 5.50
N ASP A 103 2.55 -9.16 4.35
CA ASP A 103 3.73 -8.49 3.79
C ASP A 103 3.39 -7.40 2.77
N GLY A 104 2.10 -7.20 2.48
CA GLY A 104 1.66 -6.21 1.50
C GLY A 104 1.83 -6.64 0.05
N SER A 105 2.18 -7.91 -0.20
CA SER A 105 2.34 -8.45 -1.55
C SER A 105 1.26 -9.50 -1.82
N PHE A 106 0.49 -9.32 -2.89
CA PHE A 106 -0.59 -10.24 -3.25
C PHE A 106 -0.02 -11.46 -3.98
N GLY A 107 0.29 -12.49 -3.23
CA GLY A 107 0.84 -13.73 -3.75
C GLY A 107 -0.16 -14.89 -3.74
N PRO A 108 0.28 -16.11 -4.11
CA PRO A 108 -0.59 -17.29 -4.16
C PRO A 108 -1.26 -17.62 -2.82
N HIS A 109 -0.61 -17.38 -1.70
CA HIS A 109 -1.20 -17.62 -0.38
C HIS A 109 -2.33 -16.65 -0.09
N THR A 110 -2.19 -15.40 -0.49
CA THR A 110 -3.25 -14.40 -0.36
C THR A 110 -4.44 -14.77 -1.23
N GLU A 111 -4.20 -15.20 -2.47
CA GLU A 111 -5.27 -15.65 -3.36
C GLU A 111 -6.05 -16.82 -2.76
N ALA A 112 -5.34 -17.83 -2.26
CA ALA A 112 -5.99 -19.02 -1.67
C ALA A 112 -6.84 -18.65 -0.45
N ALA A 113 -6.32 -17.80 0.43
CA ALA A 113 -7.06 -17.34 1.60
C ALA A 113 -8.30 -16.52 1.21
N LEU A 114 -8.16 -15.68 0.20
CA LEU A 114 -9.27 -14.87 -0.33
C LEU A 114 -10.38 -15.77 -0.90
N GLN A 115 -10.00 -16.80 -1.67
CA GLN A 115 -10.97 -17.75 -2.22
C GLN A 115 -11.73 -18.46 -1.09
N GLN A 116 -11.04 -18.90 -0.04
CA GLN A 116 -11.68 -19.54 1.12
C GLN A 116 -12.66 -18.59 1.81
N PHE A 117 -12.27 -17.33 1.97
CA PHE A 117 -13.15 -16.32 2.55
C PHE A 117 -14.40 -16.12 1.69
N GLN A 118 -14.22 -15.95 0.38
CA GLN A 118 -15.32 -15.73 -0.55
C GLN A 118 -16.30 -16.91 -0.53
N GLU A 119 -15.79 -18.14 -0.56
CA GLU A 119 -16.60 -19.34 -0.49
C GLU A 119 -17.40 -19.40 0.81
N ASN A 120 -16.76 -19.05 1.92
CA ASN A 120 -17.36 -19.11 3.25
C ASN A 120 -18.52 -18.13 3.41
N VAL A 121 -18.42 -16.95 2.83
CA VAL A 121 -19.47 -15.92 2.93
C VAL A 121 -20.48 -15.96 1.78
N GLY A 122 -20.35 -16.93 0.87
CA GLY A 122 -21.31 -17.11 -0.22
C GLY A 122 -21.06 -16.26 -1.45
N LEU A 123 -19.86 -15.70 -1.59
CA LEU A 123 -19.44 -14.99 -2.79
C LEU A 123 -18.84 -15.97 -3.80
N PHE A 124 -18.76 -15.52 -5.06
CA PHE A 124 -18.06 -16.29 -6.09
C PHE A 124 -16.56 -16.31 -5.76
N ALA A 125 -16.02 -17.52 -5.56
CA ALA A 125 -14.64 -17.71 -5.10
C ALA A 125 -13.66 -17.63 -6.28
N ASP A 126 -13.52 -16.45 -6.87
CA ASP A 126 -12.64 -16.20 -8.01
C ASP A 126 -11.23 -15.73 -7.61
N GLY A 127 -11.00 -15.46 -6.32
CA GLY A 127 -9.72 -14.96 -5.84
C GLY A 127 -9.48 -13.49 -6.20
N MET A 128 -10.52 -12.78 -6.63
CA MET A 128 -10.43 -11.37 -6.99
C MET A 128 -11.21 -10.54 -5.98
N ALA A 129 -10.54 -9.57 -5.37
CA ALA A 129 -11.16 -8.69 -4.39
C ALA A 129 -11.83 -7.52 -5.11
N PHE A 130 -13.10 -7.68 -5.42
CA PHE A 130 -13.98 -6.65 -5.97
C PHE A 130 -14.79 -5.97 -4.87
N GLN A 131 -15.69 -5.10 -5.28
CA GLN A 131 -16.55 -4.34 -4.38
C GLN A 131 -17.34 -5.24 -3.43
N ASP A 132 -17.86 -6.37 -3.89
CA ASP A 132 -18.59 -7.33 -3.05
C ASP A 132 -17.74 -7.83 -1.90
N THR A 133 -16.50 -8.21 -2.18
CA THR A 133 -15.53 -8.66 -1.17
C THR A 133 -15.23 -7.54 -0.19
N PHE A 134 -14.98 -6.33 -0.68
CA PHE A 134 -14.69 -5.17 0.17
C PHE A 134 -15.87 -4.83 1.08
N ASN A 135 -17.10 -4.90 0.56
CA ASN A 135 -18.30 -4.64 1.34
C ASN A 135 -18.42 -5.60 2.53
N TYR A 136 -18.14 -6.89 2.33
CA TYR A 136 -18.15 -7.86 3.42
C TYR A 136 -17.09 -7.55 4.46
N ILE A 137 -15.87 -7.26 4.02
CA ILE A 137 -14.76 -6.96 4.92
C ILE A 137 -15.06 -5.71 5.75
N HIS A 138 -15.61 -4.67 5.13
CA HIS A 138 -15.91 -3.40 5.80
C HIS A 138 -17.07 -3.49 6.79
N ARG A 139 -17.93 -4.51 6.67
CA ARG A 139 -19.02 -4.76 7.64
C ARG A 139 -18.55 -5.46 8.90
N LEU A 140 -17.37 -6.01 8.85
CA LEU A 140 -16.77 -6.73 9.98
C LEU A 140 -15.98 -5.74 10.83
#